data_2bf9107234d90e4b30a532af38f238c1
#
_entry.id   2bf9107234d90e4b30a532af38f238c1
#
_cell.length_a   1.000
_cell.length_b   1.000
_cell.length_c   1.000
_cell.angle_alpha   90.00
_cell.angle_beta   90.00
_cell.angle_gamma   90.00
#
_symmetry.space_group_name_H-M   'P 1'
#
loop_
_entity.id
_entity.type
_entity.pdbx_description
1 polymer ?
#
loop_
_entity_poly.entity_id
_entity_poly.type
_entity_poly.pdbx_seq_one_letter_code
_entity_poly.pdbx_strand_id
1 'polypeptide(L)'
;MSAISDILKDIRLPRMVRVHQQFDSQVVEDIPGEITRQLSGDFPHGIKAGMSVAITCGSRGIANLSTIMRTVVDFCIRQGAHPFIIPAMGSHAGATAEGQQGMLAAL
;
A
#
# COMPACT_ATOMS: atom_id res chain seq x y z
N MET A 1 -11.48 29.01 29.00
CA MET A 1 -11.17 27.57 28.89
C MET A 1 -11.73 27.10 27.55
N SER A 2 -11.11 26.14 26.90
CA SER A 2 -11.63 25.67 25.60
C SER A 2 -12.80 24.70 25.82
N ALA A 3 -13.75 24.64 24.87
CA ALA A 3 -14.85 23.68 24.92
C ALA A 3 -14.39 22.22 25.12
N ILE A 4 -13.21 21.90 24.61
CA ILE A 4 -12.58 20.58 24.81
C ILE A 4 -12.22 20.33 26.27
N SER A 5 -11.68 21.33 26.98
CA SER A 5 -11.34 21.20 28.40
C SER A 5 -12.59 20.95 29.26
N ASP A 6 -13.71 21.56 28.90
CA ASP A 6 -14.96 21.37 29.64
C ASP A 6 -15.58 19.97 29.40
N ILE A 7 -15.45 19.43 28.19
CA ILE A 7 -15.91 18.08 27.87
C ILE A 7 -15.07 17.02 28.57
N LEU A 8 -13.77 17.25 28.71
CA LEU A 8 -12.82 16.25 29.22
C LEU A 8 -12.60 16.31 30.75
N LYS A 9 -13.10 17.33 31.45
CA LYS A 9 -12.81 17.58 32.87
C LYS A 9 -13.19 16.42 33.82
N ASP A 10 -14.23 15.68 33.49
CA ASP A 10 -14.75 14.57 34.29
C ASP A 10 -14.30 13.18 33.81
N ILE A 11 -13.48 13.14 32.75
CA ILE A 11 -12.97 11.88 32.19
C ILE A 11 -11.71 11.46 32.95
N ARG A 12 -11.78 10.31 33.64
CA ARG A 12 -10.60 9.70 34.25
C ARG A 12 -9.72 9.11 33.14
N LEU A 13 -8.52 9.67 33.01
CA LEU A 13 -7.52 9.07 32.12
C LEU A 13 -7.11 7.69 32.64
N PRO A 14 -7.08 6.67 31.76
CA PRO A 14 -6.60 5.36 32.14
C PRO A 14 -5.12 5.42 32.55
N ARG A 15 -4.72 4.52 33.45
CA ARG A 15 -3.30 4.38 33.77
C ARG A 15 -2.55 3.85 32.56
N MET A 16 -1.50 4.56 32.17
CA MET A 16 -0.62 4.09 31.11
C MET A 16 0.50 3.25 31.72
N VAL A 17 0.81 2.15 31.05
CA VAL A 17 1.94 1.29 31.37
C VAL A 17 2.94 1.32 30.22
N ARG A 18 4.22 1.20 30.56
CA ARG A 18 5.24 1.05 29.52
C ARG A 18 5.16 -0.37 28.97
N VAL A 19 4.99 -0.48 27.67
CA VAL A 19 4.94 -1.76 26.95
C VAL A 19 6.17 -1.85 26.07
N HIS A 20 6.85 -3.00 26.08
CA HIS A 20 7.90 -3.34 25.16
C HIS A 20 7.36 -4.42 24.22
N GLN A 21 7.21 -4.09 22.94
CA GLN A 21 6.74 -5.02 21.93
C GLN A 21 7.90 -5.39 21.01
N GLN A 22 8.16 -6.68 20.86
CA GLN A 22 9.10 -7.20 19.87
C GLN A 22 8.32 -7.63 18.64
N PHE A 23 8.74 -7.11 17.49
CA PHE A 23 8.24 -7.53 16.20
C PHE A 23 9.23 -8.48 15.55
N ASP A 24 8.72 -9.42 14.76
CA ASP A 24 9.56 -10.19 13.86
C ASP A 24 10.18 -9.23 12.84
N SER A 25 11.51 -9.28 12.73
CA SER A 25 12.29 -8.39 11.87
C SER A 25 12.81 -9.08 10.61
N GLN A 26 12.15 -10.15 10.17
CA GLN A 26 12.52 -10.78 8.90
C GLN A 26 12.36 -9.77 7.76
N VAL A 27 13.41 -9.65 6.97
CA VAL A 27 13.47 -8.73 5.83
C VAL A 27 13.53 -9.54 4.54
N VAL A 28 12.75 -9.13 3.55
CA VAL A 28 12.84 -9.66 2.20
C VAL A 28 13.99 -8.95 1.48
N GLU A 29 15.11 -9.63 1.25
CA GLU A 29 16.28 -9.02 0.60
C GLU A 29 16.08 -8.82 -0.91
N ASP A 30 15.46 -9.80 -1.59
CA ASP A 30 15.12 -9.71 -3.02
C ASP A 30 13.61 -9.52 -3.21
N ILE A 31 13.15 -8.27 -3.10
CA ILE A 31 11.75 -7.92 -3.27
C ILE A 31 11.23 -8.28 -4.68
N PRO A 32 11.92 -7.97 -5.78
CA PRO A 32 11.46 -8.34 -7.13
C PRO A 32 11.38 -9.85 -7.34
N GLY A 33 12.35 -10.59 -6.86
CA GLY A 33 12.35 -12.07 -6.95
C GLY A 33 11.20 -12.68 -6.18
N GLU A 34 10.97 -12.23 -4.95
CA GLU A 34 9.88 -12.75 -4.11
C GLU A 34 8.50 -12.42 -4.70
N ILE A 35 8.29 -11.21 -5.19
CA ILE A 35 7.03 -10.85 -5.87
C ILE A 35 6.81 -11.74 -7.10
N THR A 36 7.84 -11.91 -7.92
CA THR A 36 7.76 -12.76 -9.13
C THR A 36 7.43 -14.20 -8.78
N ARG A 37 8.05 -14.73 -7.73
CA ARG A 37 7.79 -16.09 -7.23
C ARG A 37 6.33 -16.25 -6.78
N GLN A 38 5.83 -15.32 -5.97
CA GLN A 38 4.44 -15.33 -5.47
C GLN A 38 3.43 -15.25 -6.62
N LEU A 39 3.60 -14.29 -7.52
CA LEU A 39 2.70 -14.12 -8.66
C LEU A 39 2.72 -15.31 -9.64
N SER A 40 3.82 -16.05 -9.69
CA SER A 40 3.91 -17.24 -10.55
C SER A 40 3.28 -18.48 -9.93
N GLY A 41 3.21 -18.56 -8.58
CA GLY A 41 2.77 -19.76 -7.85
C GLY A 41 1.31 -19.74 -7.43
N ASP A 42 0.82 -18.61 -6.93
CA ASP A 42 -0.44 -18.54 -6.15
C ASP A 42 -1.65 -18.00 -6.93
N PHE A 43 -1.49 -17.67 -8.20
CA PHE A 43 -2.62 -17.22 -9.04
C PHE A 43 -3.27 -18.39 -9.76
N PRO A 44 -4.38 -18.95 -9.23
CA PRO A 44 -4.96 -20.22 -9.73
C PRO A 44 -5.43 -20.17 -11.18
N HIS A 45 -5.59 -18.97 -11.75
CA HIS A 45 -5.98 -18.80 -13.17
C HIS A 45 -4.95 -18.04 -14.00
N GLY A 46 -3.88 -17.54 -13.36
CA GLY A 46 -2.80 -16.79 -13.99
C GLY A 46 -3.25 -15.49 -14.67
N ILE A 47 -2.28 -14.64 -14.93
CA ILE A 47 -2.47 -13.47 -15.79
C ILE A 47 -2.23 -13.94 -17.23
N LYS A 48 -3.17 -13.66 -18.14
CA LYS A 48 -3.12 -14.11 -19.54
C LYS A 48 -2.93 -12.93 -20.47
N ALA A 49 -2.35 -13.20 -21.63
CA ALA A 49 -2.20 -12.20 -22.68
C ALA A 49 -3.56 -11.58 -23.08
N GLY A 50 -3.56 -10.28 -23.27
CA GLY A 50 -4.74 -9.48 -23.61
C GLY A 50 -5.63 -9.09 -22.43
N MET A 51 -5.38 -9.59 -21.22
CA MET A 51 -6.12 -9.16 -20.03
C MET A 51 -5.81 -7.72 -19.66
N SER A 52 -6.84 -6.95 -19.30
CA SER A 52 -6.68 -5.68 -18.55
C SER A 52 -6.60 -5.98 -17.07
N VAL A 53 -5.51 -5.56 -16.41
CA VAL A 53 -5.25 -5.83 -14.99
C VAL A 53 -5.21 -4.53 -14.23
N ALA A 54 -6.19 -4.33 -13.34
CA ALA A 54 -6.22 -3.20 -12.43
C ALA A 54 -5.36 -3.51 -11.19
N ILE A 55 -4.38 -2.65 -10.91
CA ILE A 55 -3.48 -2.79 -9.76
C ILE A 55 -3.76 -1.62 -8.82
N THR A 56 -4.21 -1.91 -7.60
CA THR A 56 -4.45 -0.87 -6.60
C THR A 56 -3.14 -0.45 -5.94
N CYS A 57 -2.94 0.86 -5.76
CA CYS A 57 -1.75 1.42 -5.14
C CYS A 57 -2.11 2.32 -3.97
N GLY A 58 -1.55 2.03 -2.80
CA GLY A 58 -1.62 2.89 -1.62
C GLY A 58 -0.62 4.03 -1.70
N SER A 59 -0.56 4.87 -0.67
CA SER A 59 0.27 6.09 -0.69
C SER A 59 1.26 6.22 0.46
N ARG A 60 1.06 5.54 1.58
CA ARG A 60 1.87 5.75 2.79
C ARG A 60 2.21 4.46 3.53
N GLY A 61 3.37 4.48 4.21
CA GLY A 61 3.77 3.44 5.15
C GLY A 61 4.21 2.12 4.50
N ILE A 62 4.36 2.09 3.19
CA ILE A 62 4.84 0.90 2.47
C ILE A 62 6.27 1.18 2.01
N ALA A 63 7.23 0.51 2.65
CA ALA A 63 8.62 0.57 2.21
C ALA A 63 8.75 -0.01 0.79
N ASN A 64 9.61 0.59 -0.02
CA ASN A 64 9.90 0.13 -1.39
C ASN A 64 8.67 0.08 -2.33
N LEU A 65 7.65 0.92 -2.08
CA LEU A 65 6.40 0.90 -2.85
C LEU A 65 6.64 0.99 -4.37
N SER A 66 7.50 1.89 -4.85
CA SER A 66 7.79 2.03 -6.29
C SER A 66 8.44 0.77 -6.86
N THR A 67 9.36 0.12 -6.14
CA THR A 67 9.96 -1.15 -6.56
C THR A 67 8.91 -2.26 -6.66
N ILE A 68 8.03 -2.35 -5.65
CA ILE A 68 6.94 -3.32 -5.63
C ILE A 68 6.01 -3.11 -6.83
N MET A 69 5.52 -1.88 -7.02
CA MET A 69 4.59 -1.55 -8.08
C MET A 69 5.19 -1.79 -9.46
N ARG A 70 6.43 -1.36 -9.69
CA ARG A 70 7.14 -1.60 -10.94
C ARG A 70 7.26 -3.10 -11.22
N THR A 71 7.64 -3.91 -10.23
CA THR A 71 7.79 -5.36 -10.40
C THR A 71 6.47 -6.02 -10.79
N VAL A 72 5.36 -5.64 -10.15
CA VAL A 72 4.03 -6.18 -10.47
C VAL A 72 3.60 -5.78 -11.88
N VAL A 73 3.78 -4.52 -12.26
CA VAL A 73 3.48 -4.02 -13.61
C VAL A 73 4.29 -4.76 -14.66
N ASP A 74 5.61 -4.85 -14.46
CA ASP A 74 6.52 -5.54 -15.39
C ASP A 74 6.17 -7.04 -15.50
N PHE A 75 5.75 -7.67 -14.42
CA PHE A 75 5.25 -9.04 -14.46
C PHE A 75 4.03 -9.16 -15.36
N CYS A 76 3.02 -8.30 -15.19
CA CYS A 76 1.82 -8.31 -16.04
C CYS A 76 2.15 -8.10 -17.52
N ILE A 77 3.05 -7.16 -17.82
CA ILE A 77 3.50 -6.89 -19.19
C ILE A 77 4.19 -8.12 -19.80
N ARG A 78 5.06 -8.78 -19.03
CA ARG A 78 5.72 -10.02 -19.50
C ARG A 78 4.74 -11.16 -19.80
N GLN A 79 3.59 -11.19 -19.12
CA GLN A 79 2.50 -12.14 -19.44
C GLN A 79 1.65 -11.71 -20.64
N GLY A 80 1.96 -10.56 -21.28
CA GLY A 80 1.18 -10.00 -22.39
C GLY A 80 -0.11 -9.31 -21.97
N ALA A 81 -0.27 -8.98 -20.70
CA ALA A 81 -1.43 -8.26 -20.19
C ALA A 81 -1.24 -6.74 -20.27
N HIS A 82 -2.33 -5.99 -20.07
CA HIS A 82 -2.39 -4.53 -20.08
C HIS A 82 -2.67 -4.03 -18.65
N PRO A 83 -1.64 -3.85 -17.82
CA PRO A 83 -1.80 -3.35 -16.45
C PRO A 83 -2.10 -1.85 -16.45
N PHE A 84 -2.91 -1.42 -15.47
CA PHE A 84 -3.08 -0.02 -15.13
C PHE A 84 -3.22 0.15 -13.62
N ILE A 85 -2.78 1.31 -13.10
CA ILE A 85 -2.77 1.57 -11.65
C ILE A 85 -4.01 2.36 -11.27
N ILE A 86 -4.66 1.93 -10.18
CA ILE A 86 -5.78 2.63 -9.56
C ILE A 86 -5.33 3.13 -8.18
N PRO A 87 -5.51 4.43 -7.85
CA PRO A 87 -5.24 4.92 -6.52
C PRO A 87 -6.14 4.23 -5.48
N ALA A 88 -5.55 3.75 -4.40
CA ALA A 88 -6.24 3.21 -3.23
C ALA A 88 -5.79 3.98 -1.98
N MET A 89 -5.99 5.29 -1.98
CA MET A 89 -5.36 6.24 -1.07
C MET A 89 -6.34 6.91 -0.09
N GLY A 90 -7.62 6.60 -0.18
CA GLY A 90 -8.65 7.21 0.67
C GLY A 90 -8.68 8.73 0.52
N SER A 91 -8.54 9.45 1.62
CA SER A 91 -8.59 10.92 1.66
C SER A 91 -7.26 11.62 1.32
N HIS A 92 -6.24 10.92 0.91
CA HIS A 92 -4.94 11.52 0.57
C HIS A 92 -5.04 12.40 -0.68
N ALA A 93 -4.10 13.33 -0.80
CA ALA A 93 -4.05 14.29 -1.90
C ALA A 93 -5.38 15.04 -2.12
N GLY A 94 -6.07 15.39 -1.03
CA GLY A 94 -7.35 16.09 -1.04
C GLY A 94 -8.52 15.25 -1.53
N ALA A 95 -8.38 13.94 -1.64
CA ALA A 95 -9.36 13.00 -2.18
C ALA A 95 -9.81 13.33 -3.62
N THR A 96 -8.95 14.00 -4.39
CA THR A 96 -9.22 14.33 -5.79
C THR A 96 -8.48 13.38 -6.73
N ALA A 97 -9.05 13.13 -7.91
CA ALA A 97 -8.45 12.26 -8.91
C ALA A 97 -7.08 12.81 -9.36
N GLU A 98 -7.01 14.12 -9.64
CA GLU A 98 -5.79 14.81 -10.07
C GLU A 98 -4.70 14.75 -9.01
N GLY A 99 -5.07 14.99 -7.74
CA GLY A 99 -4.12 14.92 -6.63
C GLY A 99 -3.55 13.52 -6.44
N GLN A 100 -4.39 12.50 -6.51
CA GLN A 100 -3.96 11.10 -6.37
C GLN A 100 -3.14 10.61 -7.58
N GLN A 101 -3.48 11.04 -8.80
CA GLN A 101 -2.63 10.82 -9.97
C GLN A 101 -1.25 11.46 -9.82
N GLY A 102 -1.20 12.70 -9.32
CA GLY A 102 0.07 13.39 -9.05
C GLY A 102 0.95 12.64 -8.06
N MET A 103 0.36 12.04 -7.02
CA MET A 103 1.10 11.19 -6.07
C MET A 103 1.65 9.92 -6.72
N LEU A 104 0.89 9.27 -7.59
CA LEU A 104 1.37 8.09 -8.34
C LEU A 104 2.49 8.44 -9.31
N ALA A 105 2.40 9.58 -9.96
CA ALA A 105 3.43 10.05 -10.91
C ALA A 105 4.76 10.42 -10.20
N ALA A 106 4.76 10.62 -8.89
CA ALA A 106 5.93 10.92 -8.09
C ALA A 106 6.62 9.67 -7.49
N LEU A 107 6.08 8.48 -7.72
CA LEU A 107 6.68 7.20 -7.31
C LEU A 107 7.79 6.75 -8.25
#